data_14cc104077a8d8e7a54da479d62f3b86
#
_entry.id   14cc104077a8d8e7a54da479d62f3b86
#
_cell.length_a   1.000
_cell.length_b   1.000
_cell.length_c   1.000
_cell.angle_alpha   90.00
_cell.angle_beta   90.00
_cell.angle_gamma   90.00
#
_symmetry.space_group_name_H-M   'P 1'
#
loop_
_entity.id
_entity.type
_entity.pdbx_description
1 polymer ?
#
loop_
_entity_poly.entity_id
_entity_poly.type
_entity_poly.pdbx_seq_one_letter_code
_entity_poly.pdbx_strand_id
1 'polypeptide(L)'
;MQLVLEKRVERSNTIALVSPLIAIGLTLVTMSILFTILGKNPVTALGVYFIDPLIDSYSLQEIAVKATPLVMIAIGLSFCYLANVWNIGAEGQFLIGAVAGSWLAVKTQGTDVGYWVMPAMLLLGAAAGALYALIPALCRVRFGASEILTSLMLVYVADLFLDYLVRGPWRDPKGFNFPTTAEFDPVATVPVLIEGGRLHLGFIIMLVVVAAASVLLGRTIKGFEIRVVGAAPRAARFGGFNARQLVILTFAASGALAGLAGIIEVAGPIGHLQPGISPGYGFTAIIVAFLGRLNPIGILVAGFFLALTFIGGEQAQIAMKIPLDVTKVFQGILLFYVLASDSLITYRFRLIVPPRKVSRGTA
;
A
#
# COMPACT_ATOMS: atom_id res chain seq x y z
N MET A 1 43.14 -4.58 -2.11
CA MET A 1 41.96 -4.35 -1.28
C MET A 1 40.77 -5.04 -1.92
N GLN A 2 40.12 -5.98 -1.24
CA GLN A 2 38.91 -6.64 -1.72
C GLN A 2 37.73 -6.24 -0.82
N LEU A 3 36.65 -5.80 -1.42
CA LEU A 3 35.40 -5.52 -0.71
C LEU A 3 34.62 -6.83 -0.61
N VAL A 4 34.40 -7.32 0.59
CA VAL A 4 33.69 -8.59 0.82
C VAL A 4 32.41 -8.29 1.59
N LEU A 5 31.30 -8.88 1.13
CA LEU A 5 30.01 -8.81 1.80
C LEU A 5 29.98 -9.92 2.86
N GLU A 6 30.02 -9.54 4.14
CA GLU A 6 30.00 -10.48 5.26
C GLU A 6 28.64 -10.46 5.95
N LYS A 7 28.04 -11.62 6.17
CA LYS A 7 26.79 -11.72 6.91
C LYS A 7 27.02 -11.35 8.38
N ARG A 8 26.21 -10.45 8.93
CA ARG A 8 26.26 -10.09 10.35
C ARG A 8 25.81 -11.27 11.21
N VAL A 9 26.46 -11.48 12.35
CA VAL A 9 26.06 -12.48 13.33
C VAL A 9 24.75 -12.11 13.99
N GLU A 10 24.56 -10.81 14.27
CA GLU A 10 23.33 -10.25 14.82
C GLU A 10 22.78 -9.13 13.94
N ARG A 11 21.46 -9.02 13.84
CA ARG A 11 20.81 -7.92 13.15
C ARG A 11 21.07 -6.61 13.86
N SER A 12 21.53 -5.59 13.14
CA SER A 12 21.77 -4.26 13.70
C SER A 12 20.46 -3.48 13.85
N ASN A 13 20.02 -3.27 15.08
CA ASN A 13 18.84 -2.46 15.37
C ASN A 13 19.01 -0.99 14.94
N THR A 14 20.22 -0.45 15.05
CA THR A 14 20.54 0.93 14.62
C THR A 14 20.37 1.08 13.10
N ILE A 15 20.94 0.15 12.31
CA ILE A 15 20.79 0.16 10.85
C ILE A 15 19.33 -0.08 10.47
N ALA A 16 18.62 -0.92 11.22
CA ALA A 16 17.21 -1.13 11.02
C ALA A 16 16.40 0.16 11.14
N LEU A 17 16.74 1.05 12.08
CA LEU A 17 16.06 2.34 12.27
C LEU A 17 16.47 3.37 11.20
N VAL A 18 17.72 3.33 10.74
CA VAL A 18 18.28 4.33 9.81
C VAL A 18 18.06 3.95 8.35
N SER A 19 17.84 2.66 8.02
CA SER A 19 17.72 2.21 6.62
C SER A 19 16.60 2.90 5.83
N PRO A 20 15.40 3.19 6.39
CA PRO A 20 14.38 3.96 5.67
C PRO A 20 14.83 5.38 5.35
N LEU A 21 15.55 6.03 6.27
CA LEU A 21 16.08 7.39 6.06
C LEU A 21 17.15 7.41 4.97
N ILE A 22 18.03 6.39 4.93
CA ILE A 22 19.01 6.23 3.85
C ILE A 22 18.30 6.06 2.51
N ALA A 23 17.27 5.22 2.45
CA ALA A 23 16.50 4.99 1.23
C ALA A 23 15.85 6.29 0.73
N ILE A 24 15.22 7.04 1.62
CA ILE A 24 14.61 8.35 1.29
C ILE A 24 15.71 9.32 0.80
N GLY A 25 16.82 9.43 1.51
CA GLY A 25 17.93 10.32 1.12
C GLY A 25 18.48 9.99 -0.26
N LEU A 26 18.74 8.71 -0.55
CA LEU A 26 19.20 8.26 -1.87
C LEU A 26 18.16 8.53 -2.96
N THR A 27 16.88 8.36 -2.64
CA THR A 27 15.78 8.67 -3.57
C THR A 27 15.74 10.15 -3.89
N LEU A 28 15.85 11.03 -2.89
CA LEU A 28 15.89 12.48 -3.09
C LEU A 28 17.08 12.94 -3.95
N VAL A 29 18.26 12.34 -3.74
CA VAL A 29 19.45 12.61 -4.58
C VAL A 29 19.18 12.18 -6.02
N THR A 30 18.66 10.97 -6.24
CA THR A 30 18.35 10.46 -7.58
C THR A 30 17.29 11.32 -8.27
N MET A 31 16.25 11.75 -7.52
CA MET A 31 15.23 12.65 -8.05
C MET A 31 15.77 14.04 -8.39
N SER A 32 16.71 14.56 -7.60
CA SER A 32 17.40 15.82 -7.92
C SER A 32 18.15 15.75 -9.25
N ILE A 33 18.79 14.61 -9.53
CA ILE A 33 19.44 14.34 -10.81
C ILE A 33 18.39 14.30 -11.94
N LEU A 34 17.27 13.60 -11.71
CA LEU A 34 16.20 13.49 -12.70
C LEU A 34 15.60 14.87 -13.02
N PHE A 35 15.30 15.70 -12.02
CA PHE A 35 14.79 17.05 -12.25
C PHE A 35 15.78 17.91 -13.03
N THR A 36 17.07 17.77 -12.77
CA THR A 36 18.13 18.48 -13.55
C THR A 36 18.12 18.03 -15.02
N ILE A 37 17.98 16.73 -15.29
CA ILE A 37 17.86 16.18 -16.66
C ILE A 37 16.60 16.71 -17.36
N LEU A 38 15.49 16.87 -16.62
CA LEU A 38 14.25 17.46 -17.13
C LEU A 38 14.33 19.00 -17.31
N GLY A 39 15.49 19.60 -17.09
CA GLY A 39 15.68 21.05 -17.21
C GLY A 39 15.01 21.87 -16.11
N LYS A 40 14.71 21.26 -14.95
CA LYS A 40 14.10 21.91 -13.80
C LYS A 40 15.12 22.12 -12.70
N ASN A 41 14.98 23.23 -11.95
CA ASN A 41 15.81 23.44 -10.76
C ASN A 41 15.42 22.39 -9.69
N PRO A 42 16.35 21.53 -9.24
CA PRO A 42 16.02 20.45 -8.31
C PRO A 42 15.58 20.97 -6.94
N VAL A 43 16.13 22.08 -6.45
CA VAL A 43 15.77 22.65 -5.15
C VAL A 43 14.33 23.15 -5.19
N THR A 44 13.95 23.90 -6.23
CA THR A 44 12.58 24.37 -6.42
C THR A 44 11.62 23.20 -6.61
N ALA A 45 12.00 22.19 -7.40
CA ALA A 45 11.16 21.01 -7.62
C ALA A 45 10.92 20.22 -6.33
N LEU A 46 11.93 20.01 -5.52
CA LEU A 46 11.77 19.35 -4.21
C LEU A 46 10.94 20.20 -3.24
N GLY A 47 11.05 21.55 -3.30
CA GLY A 47 10.19 22.47 -2.54
C GLY A 47 8.71 22.25 -2.88
N VAL A 48 8.37 22.31 -4.16
CA VAL A 48 7.00 22.07 -4.67
C VAL A 48 6.50 20.67 -4.30
N TYR A 49 7.37 19.66 -4.31
CA TYR A 49 6.99 18.27 -3.99
C TYR A 49 6.73 18.02 -2.52
N PHE A 50 7.53 18.61 -1.63
CA PHE A 50 7.54 18.20 -0.21
C PHE A 50 7.18 19.32 0.76
N ILE A 51 7.35 20.58 0.38
CA ILE A 51 7.14 21.74 1.28
C ILE A 51 5.78 22.39 1.00
N ASP A 52 5.49 22.72 -0.26
CA ASP A 52 4.26 23.44 -0.61
C ASP A 52 2.99 22.70 -0.17
N PRO A 53 2.86 21.34 -0.33
CA PRO A 53 1.68 20.64 0.15
C PRO A 53 1.48 20.66 1.66
N LEU A 54 2.54 20.92 2.44
CA LEU A 54 2.47 20.98 3.92
C LEU A 54 2.05 22.35 4.44
N ILE A 55 2.13 23.39 3.62
CA ILE A 55 1.77 24.76 4.02
C ILE A 55 0.27 25.02 3.81
N ASP A 56 -0.32 24.42 2.78
CA ASP A 56 -1.72 24.60 2.44
C ASP A 56 -2.64 23.64 3.20
N SER A 57 -3.62 24.21 3.88
CA SER A 57 -4.59 23.47 4.70
C SER A 57 -5.45 22.49 3.88
N TYR A 58 -5.78 22.82 2.63
CA TYR A 58 -6.50 21.93 1.74
C TYR A 58 -5.64 20.72 1.35
N SER A 59 -4.39 20.95 0.98
CA SER A 59 -3.42 19.92 0.65
C SER A 59 -3.14 18.97 1.81
N LEU A 60 -3.14 19.46 3.06
CA LEU A 60 -3.02 18.61 4.25
C LEU A 60 -4.20 17.63 4.40
N GLN A 61 -5.41 18.09 4.10
CA GLN A 61 -6.59 17.20 4.09
C GLN A 61 -6.49 16.17 2.96
N GLU A 62 -6.08 16.57 1.76
CA GLU A 62 -5.86 15.66 0.63
C GLU A 62 -4.79 14.60 0.94
N ILE A 63 -3.71 14.98 1.62
CA ILE A 63 -2.70 14.03 2.09
C ILE A 63 -3.34 12.99 3.02
N ALA A 64 -4.19 13.40 3.96
CA ALA A 64 -4.87 12.50 4.87
C ALA A 64 -5.88 11.57 4.14
N VAL A 65 -6.59 12.11 3.14
CA VAL A 65 -7.49 11.33 2.27
C VAL A 65 -6.70 10.27 1.49
N LYS A 66 -5.61 10.65 0.82
CA LYS A 66 -4.75 9.72 0.06
C LYS A 66 -4.02 8.72 0.96
N ALA A 67 -3.64 9.11 2.18
CA ALA A 67 -3.01 8.21 3.14
C ALA A 67 -3.97 7.09 3.60
N THR A 68 -5.27 7.36 3.64
CA THR A 68 -6.27 6.42 4.14
C THR A 68 -6.23 5.07 3.43
N PRO A 69 -6.42 4.95 2.10
CA PRO A 69 -6.34 3.67 1.41
C PRO A 69 -4.93 3.07 1.48
N LEU A 70 -3.87 3.87 1.34
CA LEU A 70 -2.49 3.39 1.37
C LEU A 70 -2.15 2.68 2.68
N VAL A 71 -2.49 3.28 3.81
CA VAL A 71 -2.22 2.72 5.15
C VAL A 71 -3.05 1.47 5.40
N MET A 72 -4.35 1.48 5.06
CA MET A 72 -5.22 0.32 5.26
C MET A 72 -4.75 -0.91 4.47
N ILE A 73 -4.44 -0.73 3.19
CA ILE A 73 -3.91 -1.80 2.34
C ILE A 73 -2.56 -2.29 2.86
N ALA A 74 -1.64 -1.37 3.21
CA ALA A 74 -0.30 -1.70 3.69
C ALA A 74 -0.33 -2.50 5.01
N ILE A 75 -1.26 -2.19 5.93
CA ILE A 75 -1.48 -2.98 7.14
C ILE A 75 -1.92 -4.40 6.78
N GLY A 76 -2.86 -4.56 5.87
CA GLY A 76 -3.29 -5.85 5.38
C GLY A 76 -2.13 -6.67 4.79
N LEU A 77 -1.33 -6.02 3.93
CA LEU A 77 -0.13 -6.63 3.34
C LEU A 77 0.91 -7.01 4.39
N SER A 78 1.05 -6.22 5.47
CA SER A 78 2.01 -6.53 6.54
C SER A 78 1.74 -7.87 7.21
N PHE A 79 0.47 -8.27 7.36
CA PHE A 79 0.11 -9.59 7.90
C PHE A 79 0.61 -10.73 6.99
N CYS A 80 0.47 -10.56 5.67
CA CYS A 80 0.97 -11.52 4.69
C CYS A 80 2.49 -11.60 4.71
N TYR A 81 3.17 -10.47 4.65
CA TYR A 81 4.65 -10.41 4.57
C TYR A 81 5.33 -10.89 5.86
N LEU A 82 4.75 -10.61 7.03
CA LEU A 82 5.21 -11.16 8.30
C LEU A 82 5.06 -12.68 8.36
N ALA A 83 4.05 -13.25 7.68
CA ALA A 83 3.87 -14.70 7.53
C ALA A 83 4.72 -15.30 6.40
N ASN A 84 5.59 -14.51 5.74
CA ASN A 84 6.37 -14.89 4.56
C ASN A 84 5.49 -15.39 3.40
N VAL A 85 4.39 -14.70 3.18
CA VAL A 85 3.41 -14.93 2.10
C VAL A 85 3.26 -13.66 1.30
N TRP A 86 3.31 -13.77 -0.04
CA TRP A 86 3.39 -12.60 -0.92
C TRP A 86 2.05 -12.32 -1.61
N ASN A 87 1.25 -11.42 -1.05
CA ASN A 87 0.07 -10.89 -1.71
C ASN A 87 0.45 -9.66 -2.56
N ILE A 88 0.48 -9.83 -3.88
CA ILE A 88 0.70 -8.72 -4.84
C ILE A 88 -0.64 -8.24 -5.43
N GLY A 89 -1.74 -8.92 -5.09
CA GLY A 89 -3.07 -8.68 -5.64
C GLY A 89 -3.93 -7.67 -4.88
N ALA A 90 -3.36 -6.92 -3.95
CA ALA A 90 -4.12 -5.98 -3.13
C ALA A 90 -4.85 -4.92 -3.97
N GLU A 91 -4.29 -4.51 -5.12
CA GLU A 91 -4.94 -3.62 -6.08
C GLU A 91 -6.26 -4.21 -6.61
N GLY A 92 -6.25 -5.47 -7.03
CA GLY A 92 -7.47 -6.16 -7.49
C GLY A 92 -8.49 -6.37 -6.36
N GLN A 93 -8.03 -6.63 -5.14
CA GLN A 93 -8.88 -6.76 -3.96
C GLN A 93 -9.55 -5.43 -3.60
N PHE A 94 -8.83 -4.31 -3.76
CA PHE A 94 -9.34 -2.95 -3.65
C PHE A 94 -10.44 -2.68 -4.69
N LEU A 95 -10.17 -2.98 -5.97
CA LEU A 95 -11.12 -2.78 -7.06
C LEU A 95 -12.41 -3.61 -6.88
N ILE A 96 -12.28 -4.89 -6.53
CA ILE A 96 -13.44 -5.76 -6.28
C ILE A 96 -14.24 -5.31 -5.05
N GLY A 97 -13.58 -4.83 -4.01
CA GLY A 97 -14.24 -4.24 -2.85
C GLY A 97 -15.02 -2.98 -3.20
N ALA A 98 -14.42 -2.10 -4.00
CA ALA A 98 -15.09 -0.92 -4.54
C ALA A 98 -16.32 -1.28 -5.35
N VAL A 99 -16.20 -2.24 -6.27
CA VAL A 99 -17.31 -2.73 -7.10
C VAL A 99 -18.44 -3.30 -6.24
N ALA A 100 -18.12 -4.19 -5.31
CA ALA A 100 -19.15 -4.88 -4.50
C ALA A 100 -19.90 -3.92 -3.57
N GLY A 101 -19.19 -2.96 -2.95
CA GLY A 101 -19.85 -1.94 -2.14
C GLY A 101 -20.71 -1.00 -3.00
N SER A 102 -20.20 -0.57 -4.15
CA SER A 102 -20.92 0.31 -5.09
C SER A 102 -22.18 -0.36 -5.67
N TRP A 103 -22.23 -1.68 -5.76
CA TRP A 103 -23.42 -2.41 -6.19
C TRP A 103 -24.66 -2.02 -5.37
N LEU A 104 -24.50 -1.91 -4.05
CA LEU A 104 -25.61 -1.53 -3.17
C LEU A 104 -26.03 -0.07 -3.42
N ALA A 105 -25.09 0.86 -3.55
CA ALA A 105 -25.37 2.26 -3.86
C ALA A 105 -26.13 2.42 -5.19
N VAL A 106 -25.69 1.72 -6.25
CA VAL A 106 -26.37 1.72 -7.56
C VAL A 106 -27.79 1.14 -7.48
N LYS A 107 -28.00 0.07 -6.67
CA LYS A 107 -29.30 -0.58 -6.51
C LYS A 107 -30.30 0.23 -5.69
N THR A 108 -29.80 1.02 -4.74
CA THR A 108 -30.64 1.81 -3.83
C THR A 108 -30.82 3.26 -4.30
N GLN A 109 -30.24 3.62 -5.44
CA GLN A 109 -30.28 4.96 -5.97
C GLN A 109 -31.72 5.45 -6.19
N GLY A 110 -32.02 6.66 -5.70
CA GLY A 110 -33.37 7.28 -5.82
C GLY A 110 -34.43 6.63 -4.93
N THR A 111 -34.03 5.72 -4.00
CA THR A 111 -34.94 5.10 -3.03
C THR A 111 -34.67 5.61 -1.63
N ASP A 112 -35.67 5.80 -0.82
CA ASP A 112 -35.55 6.24 0.57
C ASP A 112 -35.24 5.04 1.47
N VAL A 113 -33.95 4.64 1.50
CA VAL A 113 -33.50 3.40 2.17
C VAL A 113 -32.81 3.62 3.53
N GLY A 114 -32.63 4.85 3.97
CA GLY A 114 -32.05 5.17 5.26
C GLY A 114 -30.54 4.95 5.37
N TYR A 115 -29.98 5.30 6.54
CA TYR A 115 -28.51 5.36 6.79
C TYR A 115 -27.81 3.99 6.93
N TRP A 116 -28.52 2.86 6.88
CA TRP A 116 -27.91 1.54 6.95
C TRP A 116 -27.13 1.16 5.68
N VAL A 117 -27.34 1.86 4.57
CA VAL A 117 -26.73 1.58 3.26
C VAL A 117 -25.22 1.72 3.33
N MET A 118 -24.71 2.82 3.87
CA MET A 118 -23.27 3.06 3.96
C MET A 118 -22.53 1.99 4.79
N PRO A 119 -22.94 1.62 6.01
CA PRO A 119 -22.32 0.50 6.74
C PRO A 119 -22.40 -0.82 5.99
N ALA A 120 -23.49 -1.11 5.30
CA ALA A 120 -23.63 -2.32 4.49
C ALA A 120 -22.67 -2.32 3.29
N MET A 121 -22.48 -1.18 2.62
CA MET A 121 -21.49 -1.02 1.54
C MET A 121 -20.07 -1.31 2.05
N LEU A 122 -19.70 -0.79 3.21
CA LEU A 122 -18.38 -1.03 3.82
C LEU A 122 -18.17 -2.52 4.12
N LEU A 123 -19.18 -3.19 4.69
CA LEU A 123 -19.13 -4.63 4.97
C LEU A 123 -19.05 -5.46 3.68
N LEU A 124 -19.84 -5.12 2.66
CA LEU A 124 -19.80 -5.80 1.35
C LEU A 124 -18.44 -5.63 0.68
N GLY A 125 -17.88 -4.41 0.70
CA GLY A 125 -16.55 -4.14 0.16
C GLY A 125 -15.47 -4.96 0.85
N ALA A 126 -15.47 -4.98 2.19
CA ALA A 126 -14.53 -5.78 2.97
C ALA A 126 -14.70 -7.30 2.71
N ALA A 127 -15.92 -7.79 2.68
CA ALA A 127 -16.21 -9.21 2.43
C ALA A 127 -15.79 -9.63 1.00
N ALA A 128 -16.09 -8.83 0.00
CA ALA A 128 -15.73 -9.10 -1.39
C ALA A 128 -14.22 -9.10 -1.60
N GLY A 129 -13.51 -8.12 -1.02
CA GLY A 129 -12.05 -8.09 -1.04
C GLY A 129 -11.43 -9.30 -0.35
N ALA A 130 -11.97 -9.72 0.81
CA ALA A 130 -11.56 -10.94 1.50
C ALA A 130 -11.78 -12.19 0.65
N LEU A 131 -12.96 -12.38 0.08
CA LEU A 131 -13.29 -13.53 -0.77
C LEU A 131 -12.41 -13.58 -2.01
N TYR A 132 -12.14 -12.43 -2.64
CA TYR A 132 -11.25 -12.36 -3.79
C TYR A 132 -9.81 -12.74 -3.44
N ALA A 133 -9.33 -12.33 -2.26
CA ALA A 133 -8.03 -12.69 -1.74
C ALA A 133 -7.91 -14.20 -1.40
N LEU A 134 -9.03 -14.88 -1.10
CA LEU A 134 -9.01 -16.31 -0.85
C LEU A 134 -8.67 -17.14 -2.09
N ILE A 135 -8.92 -16.62 -3.31
CA ILE A 135 -8.61 -17.34 -4.55
C ILE A 135 -7.11 -17.70 -4.62
N PRO A 136 -6.15 -16.75 -4.60
CA PRO A 136 -4.72 -17.08 -4.62
C PRO A 136 -4.28 -17.84 -3.37
N ALA A 137 -4.88 -17.58 -2.20
CA ALA A 137 -4.57 -18.31 -0.97
C ALA A 137 -4.91 -19.80 -1.08
N LEU A 138 -6.09 -20.12 -1.58
CA LEU A 138 -6.53 -21.50 -1.80
C LEU A 138 -5.72 -22.19 -2.89
N CYS A 139 -5.40 -21.50 -3.99
CA CYS A 139 -4.51 -22.00 -5.03
C CYS A 139 -3.14 -22.38 -4.45
N ARG A 140 -2.57 -21.56 -3.59
CA ARG A 140 -1.32 -21.87 -2.90
C ARG A 140 -1.45 -23.07 -1.96
N VAL A 141 -2.47 -23.08 -1.10
CA VAL A 141 -2.62 -24.10 -0.05
C VAL A 141 -2.99 -25.47 -0.64
N ARG A 142 -3.82 -25.51 -1.69
CA ARG A 142 -4.35 -26.77 -2.26
C ARG A 142 -3.50 -27.31 -3.39
N PHE A 143 -2.98 -26.45 -4.25
CA PHE A 143 -2.29 -26.83 -5.49
C PHE A 143 -0.80 -26.48 -5.46
N GLY A 144 -0.29 -25.76 -4.46
CA GLY A 144 1.10 -25.29 -4.42
C GLY A 144 1.41 -24.24 -5.48
N ALA A 145 0.39 -23.58 -6.04
CA ALA A 145 0.57 -22.54 -7.04
C ALA A 145 1.25 -21.29 -6.44
N SER A 146 1.98 -20.54 -7.27
CA SER A 146 2.60 -19.28 -6.87
C SER A 146 1.53 -18.24 -6.57
N GLU A 147 1.42 -17.82 -5.30
CA GLU A 147 0.50 -16.77 -4.88
C GLU A 147 0.85 -15.41 -5.49
N ILE A 148 2.12 -15.17 -5.81
CA ILE A 148 2.60 -13.95 -6.47
C ILE A 148 1.94 -13.83 -7.84
N LEU A 149 2.07 -14.88 -8.68
CA LEU A 149 1.54 -14.87 -10.04
C LEU A 149 0.01 -14.88 -10.04
N THR A 150 -0.61 -15.73 -9.22
CA THR A 150 -2.07 -15.83 -9.18
C THR A 150 -2.71 -14.54 -8.69
N SER A 151 -2.17 -13.91 -7.64
CA SER A 151 -2.71 -12.64 -7.13
C SER A 151 -2.49 -11.48 -8.11
N LEU A 152 -1.33 -11.43 -8.80
CA LEU A 152 -1.05 -10.40 -9.80
C LEU A 152 -1.97 -10.53 -11.03
N MET A 153 -2.21 -11.74 -11.53
CA MET A 153 -3.12 -11.95 -12.66
C MET A 153 -4.56 -11.54 -12.33
N LEU A 154 -4.99 -11.78 -11.10
CA LEU A 154 -6.30 -11.36 -10.63
C LEU A 154 -6.47 -9.83 -10.57
N VAL A 155 -5.40 -9.04 -10.49
CA VAL A 155 -5.49 -7.57 -10.60
C VAL A 155 -6.07 -7.17 -11.96
N TYR A 156 -5.53 -7.74 -13.04
CA TYR A 156 -6.02 -7.44 -14.39
C TYR A 156 -7.48 -7.89 -14.60
N VAL A 157 -7.86 -9.02 -14.00
CA VAL A 157 -9.25 -9.49 -14.05
C VAL A 157 -10.18 -8.50 -13.34
N ALA A 158 -9.79 -7.99 -12.18
CA ALA A 158 -10.56 -7.02 -11.42
C ALA A 158 -10.71 -5.68 -12.15
N ASP A 159 -9.63 -5.20 -12.77
CA ASP A 159 -9.62 -3.95 -13.52
C ASP A 159 -10.52 -4.03 -14.76
N LEU A 160 -10.39 -5.08 -15.56
CA LEU A 160 -11.24 -5.33 -16.71
C LEU A 160 -12.72 -5.56 -16.34
N PHE A 161 -12.97 -6.19 -15.18
CA PHE A 161 -14.33 -6.38 -14.68
C PHE A 161 -14.98 -5.06 -14.27
N LEU A 162 -14.25 -4.18 -13.58
CA LEU A 162 -14.70 -2.83 -13.26
C LEU A 162 -15.01 -2.05 -14.56
N ASP A 163 -14.08 -2.06 -15.52
CA ASP A 163 -14.25 -1.36 -16.80
C ASP A 163 -15.47 -1.86 -17.58
N TYR A 164 -15.70 -3.18 -17.61
CA TYR A 164 -16.90 -3.78 -18.18
C TYR A 164 -18.18 -3.26 -17.53
N LEU A 165 -18.23 -3.18 -16.20
CA LEU A 165 -19.43 -2.75 -15.47
C LEU A 165 -19.76 -1.27 -15.76
N VAL A 166 -18.77 -0.39 -15.69
CA VAL A 166 -19.00 1.06 -15.84
C VAL A 166 -19.21 1.50 -17.29
N ARG A 167 -18.73 0.72 -18.28
CA ARG A 167 -19.01 0.97 -19.70
C ARG A 167 -20.29 0.30 -20.17
N GLY A 168 -20.78 -0.69 -19.46
CA GLY A 168 -21.94 -1.50 -19.82
C GLY A 168 -23.13 -1.32 -18.85
N PRO A 169 -23.39 -2.35 -18.00
CA PRO A 169 -24.67 -2.44 -17.27
C PRO A 169 -24.84 -1.38 -16.16
N TRP A 170 -23.77 -0.76 -15.67
CA TRP A 170 -23.82 0.24 -14.58
C TRP A 170 -23.56 1.66 -15.06
N ARG A 171 -23.38 1.85 -16.38
CA ARG A 171 -23.18 3.18 -16.94
C ARG A 171 -24.37 4.08 -16.66
N ASP A 172 -24.11 5.32 -16.23
CA ASP A 172 -25.14 6.32 -16.05
C ASP A 172 -25.80 6.69 -17.40
N PRO A 173 -27.13 6.47 -17.56
CA PRO A 173 -27.84 6.85 -18.76
C PRO A 173 -27.86 8.39 -19.01
N LYS A 174 -27.67 9.20 -17.94
CA LYS A 174 -27.65 10.66 -18.00
C LYS A 174 -26.24 11.24 -18.10
N GLY A 175 -25.20 10.42 -18.00
CA GLY A 175 -23.79 10.81 -17.88
C GLY A 175 -23.11 11.14 -19.21
N PHE A 176 -23.81 11.62 -20.25
CA PHE A 176 -23.24 12.06 -21.52
C PHE A 176 -22.24 11.08 -22.15
N ASN A 177 -22.47 9.80 -21.97
CA ASN A 177 -21.65 8.71 -22.48
C ASN A 177 -20.30 8.49 -21.76
N PHE A 178 -20.02 9.18 -20.65
CA PHE A 178 -18.85 8.90 -19.82
C PHE A 178 -18.99 7.51 -19.16
N PRO A 179 -17.88 6.77 -18.99
CA PRO A 179 -17.87 5.44 -18.38
C PRO A 179 -17.90 5.54 -16.84
N THR A 180 -18.99 6.07 -16.29
CA THR A 180 -19.19 6.24 -14.85
C THR A 180 -20.56 5.71 -14.45
N THR A 181 -20.69 5.27 -13.20
CA THR A 181 -22.03 5.09 -12.61
C THR A 181 -22.65 6.45 -12.31
N ALA A 182 -23.94 6.50 -12.06
CA ALA A 182 -24.56 7.68 -11.49
C ALA A 182 -23.97 8.01 -10.12
N GLU A 183 -24.01 9.29 -9.72
CA GLU A 183 -23.55 9.74 -8.41
C GLU A 183 -24.32 9.05 -7.28
N PHE A 184 -23.65 8.72 -6.22
CA PHE A 184 -24.25 8.07 -5.06
C PHE A 184 -25.13 9.04 -4.29
N ASP A 185 -26.25 8.55 -3.79
CA ASP A 185 -27.11 9.32 -2.90
C ASP A 185 -26.34 9.67 -1.59
N PRO A 186 -26.67 10.79 -0.91
CA PRO A 186 -26.00 11.20 0.33
C PRO A 186 -25.96 10.12 1.42
N VAL A 187 -26.95 9.23 1.47
CA VAL A 187 -27.01 8.09 2.40
C VAL A 187 -26.01 6.98 2.07
N ALA A 188 -25.49 6.95 0.85
CA ALA A 188 -24.48 5.99 0.36
C ALA A 188 -23.07 6.59 0.34
N THR A 189 -22.89 7.83 0.78
CA THR A 189 -21.58 8.50 0.85
C THR A 189 -21.02 8.47 2.27
N VAL A 190 -19.69 8.42 2.37
CA VAL A 190 -19.00 8.49 3.65
C VAL A 190 -19.01 9.92 4.17
N PRO A 191 -19.50 10.19 5.40
CA PRO A 191 -19.63 11.54 5.93
C PRO A 191 -18.29 12.28 5.97
N VAL A 192 -18.30 13.54 5.57
CA VAL A 192 -17.17 14.46 5.65
C VAL A 192 -17.04 14.95 7.10
N LEU A 193 -15.82 15.01 7.62
CA LEU A 193 -15.53 15.40 9.01
C LEU A 193 -15.39 16.91 9.19
N ILE A 194 -14.99 17.62 8.13
CA ILE A 194 -14.75 19.06 8.13
C ILE A 194 -15.60 19.67 7.04
N GLU A 195 -16.52 20.56 7.40
CA GLU A 195 -17.36 21.27 6.42
C GLU A 195 -16.50 22.06 5.44
N GLY A 196 -16.79 21.92 4.15
CA GLY A 196 -16.00 22.52 3.07
C GLY A 196 -14.67 21.84 2.76
N GLY A 197 -14.31 20.77 3.49
CA GLY A 197 -13.14 19.94 3.23
C GLY A 197 -13.49 18.60 2.56
N ARG A 198 -12.47 17.75 2.36
CA ARG A 198 -12.62 16.40 1.80
C ARG A 198 -12.26 15.28 2.78
N LEU A 199 -11.81 15.65 3.98
CA LEU A 199 -11.49 14.68 5.01
C LEU A 199 -12.78 14.01 5.51
N HIS A 200 -12.86 12.68 5.38
CA HIS A 200 -14.06 11.89 5.65
C HIS A 200 -13.85 10.83 6.73
N LEU A 201 -14.93 10.22 7.23
CA LEU A 201 -14.92 9.21 8.30
C LEU A 201 -13.97 8.03 8.03
N GLY A 202 -13.65 7.74 6.76
CA GLY A 202 -12.66 6.72 6.39
C GLY A 202 -11.30 6.93 7.04
N PHE A 203 -10.90 8.16 7.30
CA PHE A 203 -9.67 8.48 8.03
C PHE A 203 -9.71 7.96 9.48
N ILE A 204 -10.84 8.12 10.17
CA ILE A 204 -11.00 7.57 11.52
C ILE A 204 -11.00 6.04 11.49
N ILE A 205 -11.67 5.42 10.50
CA ILE A 205 -11.64 3.96 10.32
C ILE A 205 -10.21 3.48 10.13
N MET A 206 -9.41 4.17 9.33
CA MET A 206 -8.00 3.86 9.12
C MET A 206 -7.21 3.91 10.45
N LEU A 207 -7.39 4.94 11.28
CA LEU A 207 -6.73 5.02 12.59
C LEU A 207 -7.14 3.87 13.53
N VAL A 208 -8.41 3.49 13.51
CA VAL A 208 -8.91 2.32 14.27
C VAL A 208 -8.25 1.04 13.77
N VAL A 209 -8.12 0.86 12.45
CA VAL A 209 -7.41 -0.29 11.85
C VAL A 209 -5.94 -0.31 12.27
N VAL A 210 -5.25 0.84 12.28
CA VAL A 210 -3.85 0.96 12.78
C VAL A 210 -3.75 0.51 14.24
N ALA A 211 -4.64 1.01 15.09
CA ALA A 211 -4.65 0.66 16.51
C ALA A 211 -4.95 -0.84 16.73
N ALA A 212 -5.97 -1.37 16.04
CA ALA A 212 -6.33 -2.79 16.10
C ALA A 212 -5.18 -3.69 15.61
N ALA A 213 -4.53 -3.35 14.50
CA ALA A 213 -3.38 -4.08 13.98
C ALA A 213 -2.17 -4.02 14.94
N SER A 214 -1.95 -2.87 15.59
CA SER A 214 -0.88 -2.72 16.59
C SER A 214 -1.10 -3.64 17.80
N VAL A 215 -2.34 -3.74 18.28
CA VAL A 215 -2.72 -4.65 19.36
C VAL A 215 -2.60 -6.10 18.88
N LEU A 216 -3.14 -6.43 17.70
CA LEU A 216 -3.11 -7.78 17.15
C LEU A 216 -1.67 -8.27 17.00
N LEU A 217 -0.81 -7.51 16.34
CA LEU A 217 0.58 -7.92 16.13
C LEU A 217 1.43 -7.87 17.40
N GLY A 218 1.17 -6.90 18.30
CA GLY A 218 1.99 -6.66 19.49
C GLY A 218 1.61 -7.48 20.69
N ARG A 219 0.32 -7.80 20.90
CA ARG A 219 -0.21 -8.32 22.17
C ARG A 219 -1.02 -9.61 22.06
N THR A 220 -1.22 -10.18 20.84
CA THR A 220 -2.03 -11.39 20.69
C THR A 220 -1.21 -12.61 20.27
N ILE A 221 -1.74 -13.80 20.59
CA ILE A 221 -1.18 -15.09 20.16
C ILE A 221 -1.16 -15.18 18.62
N LYS A 222 -2.19 -14.64 17.93
CA LYS A 222 -2.24 -14.65 16.47
C LYS A 222 -1.12 -13.81 15.84
N GLY A 223 -0.80 -12.65 16.40
CA GLY A 223 0.34 -11.86 15.97
C GLY A 223 1.68 -12.57 16.18
N PHE A 224 1.80 -13.35 17.25
CA PHE A 224 2.96 -14.21 17.49
C PHE A 224 3.02 -15.35 16.47
N GLU A 225 1.92 -16.08 16.22
CA GLU A 225 1.84 -17.16 15.22
C GLU A 225 2.28 -16.66 13.84
N ILE A 226 1.77 -15.49 13.40
CA ILE A 226 2.12 -14.87 12.10
C ILE A 226 3.64 -14.70 11.97
N ARG A 227 4.28 -14.14 12.99
CA ARG A 227 5.74 -13.90 12.98
C ARG A 227 6.55 -15.19 13.05
N VAL A 228 6.14 -16.17 13.85
CA VAL A 228 6.86 -17.43 14.00
C VAL A 228 6.76 -18.28 12.74
N VAL A 229 5.56 -18.36 12.12
CA VAL A 229 5.38 -19.09 10.85
C VAL A 229 6.22 -18.48 9.74
N GLY A 230 6.33 -17.14 9.67
CA GLY A 230 7.15 -16.48 8.67
C GLY A 230 8.64 -16.61 8.91
N ALA A 231 9.11 -16.47 10.17
CA ALA A 231 10.53 -16.47 10.49
C ALA A 231 11.13 -17.90 10.60
N ALA A 232 10.37 -18.86 11.14
CA ALA A 232 10.84 -20.20 11.44
C ALA A 232 9.76 -21.27 11.19
N PRO A 233 9.41 -21.58 9.92
CA PRO A 233 8.30 -22.48 9.58
C PRO A 233 8.41 -23.89 10.19
N ARG A 234 9.64 -24.40 10.38
CA ARG A 234 9.87 -25.69 11.03
C ARG A 234 9.53 -25.64 12.52
N ALA A 235 10.00 -24.62 13.23
CA ALA A 235 9.70 -24.41 14.64
C ALA A 235 8.18 -24.18 14.86
N ALA A 236 7.54 -23.40 13.99
CA ALA A 236 6.09 -23.20 14.01
C ALA A 236 5.32 -24.52 13.95
N ARG A 237 5.73 -25.44 13.09
CA ARG A 237 5.12 -26.77 12.97
C ARG A 237 5.30 -27.60 14.23
N PHE A 238 6.48 -27.59 14.88
CA PHE A 238 6.69 -28.26 16.16
C PHE A 238 5.86 -27.64 17.28
N GLY A 239 5.61 -26.32 17.23
CA GLY A 239 4.72 -25.61 18.15
C GLY A 239 3.23 -25.83 17.89
N GLY A 240 2.86 -26.68 16.92
CA GLY A 240 1.47 -26.99 16.60
C GLY A 240 0.73 -25.91 15.77
N PHE A 241 1.43 -24.91 15.22
CA PHE A 241 0.82 -23.85 14.42
C PHE A 241 0.49 -24.34 13.01
N ASN A 242 -0.75 -24.08 12.57
CA ASN A 242 -1.21 -24.49 11.26
C ASN A 242 -0.89 -23.41 10.20
N ALA A 243 0.23 -23.59 9.49
CA ALA A 243 0.67 -22.65 8.46
C ALA A 243 -0.36 -22.46 7.33
N ARG A 244 -1.13 -23.53 6.94
CA ARG A 244 -2.15 -23.43 5.89
C ARG A 244 -3.30 -22.51 6.31
N GLN A 245 -3.80 -22.67 7.52
CA GLN A 245 -4.85 -21.79 8.05
C GLN A 245 -4.37 -20.36 8.17
N LEU A 246 -3.11 -20.15 8.54
CA LEU A 246 -2.53 -18.83 8.68
C LEU A 246 -2.40 -18.12 7.33
N VAL A 247 -2.01 -18.81 6.26
CA VAL A 247 -2.00 -18.27 4.88
C VAL A 247 -3.39 -17.79 4.50
N ILE A 248 -4.43 -18.62 4.71
CA ILE A 248 -5.81 -18.24 4.40
C ILE A 248 -6.25 -17.01 5.21
N LEU A 249 -5.96 -17.00 6.51
CA LEU A 249 -6.34 -15.90 7.41
C LEU A 249 -5.67 -14.58 7.02
N THR A 250 -4.35 -14.60 6.75
CA THR A 250 -3.60 -13.38 6.40
C THR A 250 -4.03 -12.84 5.04
N PHE A 251 -4.29 -13.69 4.05
CA PHE A 251 -4.84 -13.25 2.76
C PHE A 251 -6.25 -12.68 2.91
N ALA A 252 -7.15 -13.35 3.65
CA ALA A 252 -8.50 -12.86 3.90
C ALA A 252 -8.49 -11.50 4.61
N ALA A 253 -7.67 -11.34 5.66
CA ALA A 253 -7.53 -10.08 6.37
C ALA A 253 -6.94 -8.98 5.47
N SER A 254 -5.93 -9.31 4.66
CA SER A 254 -5.35 -8.37 3.69
C SER A 254 -6.37 -7.93 2.66
N GLY A 255 -7.12 -8.87 2.09
CA GLY A 255 -8.17 -8.58 1.12
C GLY A 255 -9.34 -7.80 1.71
N ALA A 256 -9.74 -8.10 2.97
CA ALA A 256 -10.77 -7.36 3.67
C ALA A 256 -10.40 -5.87 3.83
N LEU A 257 -9.17 -5.59 4.26
CA LEU A 257 -8.70 -4.22 4.42
C LEU A 257 -8.53 -3.50 3.08
N ALA A 258 -8.06 -4.20 2.04
CA ALA A 258 -7.97 -3.64 0.70
C ALA A 258 -9.36 -3.33 0.12
N GLY A 259 -10.32 -4.26 0.24
CA GLY A 259 -11.68 -4.04 -0.24
C GLY A 259 -12.43 -2.96 0.53
N LEU A 260 -12.21 -2.88 1.86
CA LEU A 260 -12.73 -1.79 2.67
C LEU A 260 -12.15 -0.43 2.25
N ALA A 261 -10.85 -0.37 1.97
CA ALA A 261 -10.20 0.83 1.45
C ALA A 261 -10.79 1.25 0.09
N GLY A 262 -11.09 0.26 -0.78
CA GLY A 262 -11.69 0.52 -2.09
C GLY A 262 -13.05 1.17 -2.04
N ILE A 263 -13.94 0.65 -1.20
CA ILE A 263 -15.27 1.26 -1.06
C ILE A 263 -15.21 2.60 -0.33
N ILE A 264 -14.32 2.80 0.64
CA ILE A 264 -14.11 4.09 1.30
C ILE A 264 -13.63 5.14 0.30
N GLU A 265 -12.73 4.80 -0.62
CA GLU A 265 -12.25 5.71 -1.66
C GLU A 265 -13.37 6.12 -2.62
N VAL A 266 -14.20 5.16 -3.04
CA VAL A 266 -15.30 5.46 -3.96
C VAL A 266 -16.44 6.18 -3.27
N ALA A 267 -16.87 5.75 -2.10
CA ALA A 267 -17.99 6.36 -1.38
C ALA A 267 -17.62 7.66 -0.64
N GLY A 268 -16.32 7.94 -0.45
CA GLY A 268 -15.81 9.17 0.17
C GLY A 268 -15.48 10.24 -0.87
N PRO A 269 -14.22 10.33 -1.33
CA PRO A 269 -13.78 11.46 -2.15
C PRO A 269 -14.29 11.45 -3.59
N ILE A 270 -14.71 10.30 -4.16
CA ILE A 270 -15.10 10.18 -5.58
C ILE A 270 -16.61 10.34 -5.77
N GLY A 271 -17.42 9.65 -4.97
CA GLY A 271 -18.90 9.72 -5.01
C GLY A 271 -19.56 8.87 -6.09
N HIS A 272 -18.82 8.17 -6.94
CA HIS A 272 -19.33 7.27 -8.01
C HIS A 272 -18.24 6.27 -8.43
N LEU A 273 -18.61 5.20 -9.11
CA LEU A 273 -17.65 4.25 -9.65
C LEU A 273 -17.25 4.65 -11.08
N GLN A 274 -15.94 4.66 -11.36
CA GLN A 274 -15.38 5.01 -12.68
C GLN A 274 -14.11 4.19 -12.95
N PRO A 275 -13.60 4.10 -14.19
CA PRO A 275 -12.30 3.54 -14.46
C PRO A 275 -11.19 4.35 -13.79
N GLY A 276 -10.12 3.67 -13.37
CA GLY A 276 -8.96 4.36 -12.80
C GLY A 276 -9.21 4.97 -11.42
N ILE A 277 -10.14 4.43 -10.62
CA ILE A 277 -10.38 4.85 -9.22
C ILE A 277 -9.13 4.71 -8.34
N SER A 278 -8.19 3.87 -8.74
CA SER A 278 -6.91 3.71 -8.07
C SER A 278 -5.76 4.16 -8.97
N PRO A 279 -4.90 5.06 -8.52
CA PRO A 279 -3.64 5.38 -9.21
C PRO A 279 -2.55 4.31 -8.98
N GLY A 280 -2.91 3.12 -8.46
CA GLY A 280 -2.01 2.04 -8.07
C GLY A 280 -1.79 1.96 -6.56
N TYR A 281 -2.80 2.26 -5.76
CA TYR A 281 -2.71 2.24 -4.30
C TYR A 281 -2.23 0.90 -3.75
N GLY A 282 -2.70 -0.23 -4.31
CA GLY A 282 -2.28 -1.56 -3.87
C GLY A 282 -0.80 -1.83 -4.09
N PHE A 283 -0.24 -1.37 -5.20
CA PHE A 283 1.20 -1.49 -5.49
C PHE A 283 2.02 -0.53 -4.63
N THR A 284 1.57 0.72 -4.50
CA THR A 284 2.24 1.71 -3.64
C THR A 284 2.18 1.30 -2.16
N ALA A 285 1.11 0.63 -1.72
CA ALA A 285 1.00 0.10 -0.37
C ALA A 285 2.05 -0.96 -0.02
N ILE A 286 2.60 -1.67 -1.02
CA ILE A 286 3.76 -2.54 -0.81
C ILE A 286 4.97 -1.71 -0.34
N ILE A 287 5.19 -0.55 -0.99
CA ILE A 287 6.28 0.37 -0.62
C ILE A 287 6.06 0.88 0.81
N VAL A 288 4.82 1.30 1.12
CA VAL A 288 4.43 1.76 2.46
C VAL A 288 4.69 0.68 3.52
N ALA A 289 4.33 -0.58 3.24
CA ALA A 289 4.51 -1.68 4.17
C ALA A 289 6.00 -1.93 4.48
N PHE A 290 6.87 -1.93 3.46
CA PHE A 290 8.31 -2.13 3.65
C PHE A 290 8.99 -0.90 4.25
N LEU A 291 8.67 0.30 3.81
CA LEU A 291 9.18 1.55 4.37
C LEU A 291 8.80 1.68 5.85
N GLY A 292 7.56 1.31 6.20
CA GLY A 292 7.05 1.24 7.57
C GLY A 292 7.53 0.01 8.36
N ARG A 293 8.39 -0.85 7.75
CA ARG A 293 9.01 -2.03 8.37
C ARG A 293 8.00 -3.04 8.90
N LEU A 294 6.88 -3.19 8.23
CA LEU A 294 5.77 -4.08 8.61
C LEU A 294 5.22 -3.82 10.02
N ASN A 295 5.50 -2.64 10.57
CA ASN A 295 4.99 -2.19 11.87
C ASN A 295 3.82 -1.23 11.63
N PRO A 296 2.65 -1.39 12.26
CA PRO A 296 1.48 -0.55 11.98
C PRO A 296 1.71 0.96 12.17
N ILE A 297 2.46 1.35 13.20
CA ILE A 297 2.80 2.77 13.43
C ILE A 297 3.78 3.27 12.36
N GLY A 298 4.78 2.46 11.99
CA GLY A 298 5.70 2.78 10.90
C GLY A 298 4.98 2.88 9.56
N ILE A 299 4.00 2.01 9.31
CA ILE A 299 3.13 2.03 8.11
C ILE A 299 2.30 3.31 8.07
N LEU A 300 1.77 3.76 9.22
CA LEU A 300 1.05 5.04 9.28
C LEU A 300 1.93 6.20 8.81
N VAL A 301 3.13 6.34 9.38
CA VAL A 301 4.08 7.40 9.01
C VAL A 301 4.51 7.28 7.54
N ALA A 302 4.84 6.08 7.09
CA ALA A 302 5.21 5.81 5.70
C ALA A 302 4.06 6.11 4.72
N GLY A 303 2.82 5.81 5.11
CA GLY A 303 1.63 6.11 4.31
C GLY A 303 1.40 7.59 4.10
N PHE A 304 1.56 8.39 5.15
CA PHE A 304 1.53 9.85 5.03
C PHE A 304 2.65 10.39 4.14
N PHE A 305 3.87 9.84 4.28
CA PHE A 305 4.99 10.22 3.40
C PHE A 305 4.70 9.92 1.93
N LEU A 306 4.16 8.74 1.61
CA LEU A 306 3.80 8.39 0.23
C LEU A 306 2.61 9.22 -0.28
N ALA A 307 1.61 9.48 0.58
CA ALA A 307 0.49 10.37 0.23
C ALA A 307 0.96 11.79 -0.11
N LEU A 308 1.93 12.32 0.66
CA LEU A 308 2.60 13.58 0.35
C LEU A 308 3.23 13.56 -1.04
N THR A 309 3.84 12.45 -1.46
CA THR A 309 4.43 12.35 -2.81
C THR A 309 3.38 12.37 -3.93
N PHE A 310 2.17 11.86 -3.70
CA PHE A 310 1.07 11.96 -4.66
C PHE A 310 0.62 13.42 -4.83
N ILE A 311 0.32 14.10 -3.73
CA ILE A 311 -0.13 15.50 -3.74
C ILE A 311 0.97 16.42 -4.27
N GLY A 312 2.22 16.22 -3.84
CA GLY A 312 3.37 16.96 -4.37
C GLY A 312 3.59 16.74 -5.86
N GLY A 313 3.34 15.53 -6.37
CA GLY A 313 3.39 15.24 -7.79
C GLY A 313 2.30 15.97 -8.59
N GLU A 314 1.07 16.02 -8.06
CA GLU A 314 -0.03 16.80 -8.65
C GLU A 314 0.30 18.29 -8.67
N GLN A 315 0.85 18.84 -7.59
CA GLN A 315 1.29 20.23 -7.53
C GLN A 315 2.45 20.52 -8.49
N ALA A 316 3.44 19.62 -8.59
CA ALA A 316 4.56 19.75 -9.51
C ALA A 316 4.10 19.70 -10.99
N GLN A 317 3.07 18.90 -11.29
CA GLN A 317 2.46 18.89 -12.62
C GLN A 317 1.87 20.27 -12.95
N ILE A 318 1.12 20.86 -12.03
CA ILE A 318 0.47 22.17 -12.23
C ILE A 318 1.51 23.30 -12.31
N ALA A 319 2.40 23.39 -11.31
CA ALA A 319 3.33 24.50 -11.16
C ALA A 319 4.51 24.45 -12.13
N MET A 320 5.02 23.25 -12.41
CA MET A 320 6.26 23.05 -13.17
C MET A 320 6.07 22.29 -14.48
N LYS A 321 4.85 21.85 -14.80
CA LYS A 321 4.54 21.01 -15.97
C LYS A 321 5.38 19.73 -16.01
N ILE A 322 5.62 19.11 -14.84
CA ILE A 322 6.29 17.83 -14.70
C ILE A 322 5.23 16.73 -14.88
N PRO A 323 5.45 15.71 -15.74
CA PRO A 323 4.49 14.62 -15.90
C PRO A 323 4.22 13.88 -14.60
N LEU A 324 2.96 13.48 -14.32
CA LEU A 324 2.58 12.69 -13.12
C LEU A 324 3.33 11.36 -13.03
N ASP A 325 3.73 10.78 -14.15
CA ASP A 325 4.50 9.54 -14.17
C ASP A 325 5.85 9.64 -13.44
N VAL A 326 6.40 10.85 -13.30
CA VAL A 326 7.61 11.10 -12.48
C VAL A 326 7.36 10.70 -11.03
N THR A 327 6.13 10.84 -10.51
CA THR A 327 5.77 10.37 -9.17
C THR A 327 5.85 8.84 -9.07
N LYS A 328 5.42 8.10 -10.09
CA LYS A 328 5.54 6.64 -10.14
C LYS A 328 7.02 6.21 -10.20
N VAL A 329 7.83 6.95 -10.96
CA VAL A 329 9.30 6.73 -11.01
C VAL A 329 9.93 6.96 -9.64
N PHE A 330 9.55 8.04 -8.94
CA PHE A 330 9.96 8.30 -7.56
C PHE A 330 9.63 7.11 -6.64
N GLN A 331 8.39 6.64 -6.68
CA GLN A 331 7.94 5.52 -5.85
C GLN A 331 8.71 4.22 -6.18
N GLY A 332 8.95 3.94 -7.46
CA GLY A 332 9.73 2.77 -7.89
C GLY A 332 11.18 2.83 -7.41
N ILE A 333 11.83 3.99 -7.53
CA ILE A 333 13.20 4.22 -7.04
C ILE A 333 13.24 4.09 -5.51
N LEU A 334 12.25 4.64 -4.80
CA LEU A 334 12.15 4.52 -3.35
C LEU A 334 12.04 3.06 -2.92
N LEU A 335 11.18 2.27 -3.57
CA LEU A 335 11.07 0.83 -3.28
C LEU A 335 12.41 0.12 -3.47
N PHE A 336 13.08 0.39 -4.58
CA PHE A 336 14.39 -0.19 -4.86
C PHE A 336 15.39 0.12 -3.74
N TYR A 337 15.50 1.39 -3.32
CA TYR A 337 16.42 1.76 -2.25
C TYR A 337 16.00 1.24 -0.88
N VAL A 338 14.71 1.13 -0.59
CA VAL A 338 14.21 0.51 0.65
C VAL A 338 14.66 -0.95 0.71
N LEU A 339 14.43 -1.73 -0.35
CA LEU A 339 14.83 -3.15 -0.38
C LEU A 339 16.35 -3.32 -0.41
N ALA A 340 17.07 -2.44 -1.12
CA ALA A 340 18.53 -2.46 -1.15
C ALA A 340 19.14 -2.12 0.22
N SER A 341 18.61 -1.09 0.92
CA SER A 341 19.10 -0.69 2.24
C SER A 341 18.78 -1.72 3.32
N ASP A 342 17.71 -2.49 3.18
CA ASP A 342 17.41 -3.61 4.09
C ASP A 342 18.47 -4.73 4.02
N SER A 343 19.14 -4.89 2.89
CA SER A 343 20.27 -5.81 2.77
C SER A 343 21.42 -5.44 3.71
N LEU A 344 21.61 -4.14 3.99
CA LEU A 344 22.66 -3.65 4.91
C LEU A 344 22.40 -4.03 6.38
N ILE A 345 21.17 -4.37 6.74
CA ILE A 345 20.83 -4.84 8.09
C ILE A 345 21.43 -6.23 8.33
N THR A 346 21.40 -7.07 7.30
CA THR A 346 21.83 -8.46 7.35
C THR A 346 23.31 -8.63 6.98
N TYR A 347 23.81 -7.76 6.10
CA TYR A 347 25.19 -7.83 5.60
C TYR A 347 25.95 -6.55 5.95
N ARG A 348 27.31 -6.69 6.08
CA ARG A 348 28.22 -5.56 6.21
C ARG A 348 29.29 -5.62 5.14
N PHE A 349 29.69 -4.49 4.67
CA PHE A 349 30.86 -4.36 3.81
C PHE A 349 32.14 -4.42 4.68
N ARG A 350 33.03 -5.36 4.38
CA ARG A 350 34.33 -5.45 5.02
C ARG A 350 35.43 -5.31 3.97
N LEU A 351 36.30 -4.34 4.18
CA LEU A 351 37.52 -4.16 3.40
C LEU A 351 38.58 -5.14 3.92
N ILE A 352 38.87 -6.19 3.15
CA ILE A 352 39.99 -7.09 3.46
C ILE A 352 41.22 -6.53 2.76
N VAL A 353 42.15 -6.05 3.59
CA VAL A 353 43.49 -5.71 3.14
C VAL A 353 44.30 -7.01 3.15
N PRO A 354 44.78 -7.53 2.01
CA PRO A 354 45.59 -8.73 2.01
C PRO A 354 46.85 -8.49 2.87
N PRO A 355 47.24 -9.48 3.68
CA PRO A 355 48.45 -9.34 4.50
C PRO A 355 49.64 -9.07 3.58
N ARG A 356 50.45 -8.07 3.96
CA ARG A 356 51.67 -7.69 3.25
C ARG A 356 52.57 -8.93 3.20
N LYS A 357 52.84 -9.46 2.01
CA LYS A 357 53.81 -10.56 1.85
C LYS A 357 55.12 -10.06 2.45
N VAL A 358 55.49 -10.60 3.61
CA VAL A 358 56.83 -10.45 4.15
C VAL A 358 57.73 -11.25 3.24
N SER A 359 58.55 -10.58 2.44
CA SER A 359 59.60 -11.23 1.66
C SER A 359 60.58 -11.84 2.68
N ARG A 360 60.58 -13.17 2.81
CA ARG A 360 61.67 -13.86 3.45
C ARG A 360 62.89 -13.60 2.61
N GLY A 361 63.78 -12.73 3.12
CA GLY A 361 65.09 -12.56 2.57
C GLY A 361 65.84 -13.91 2.64
N THR A 362 66.24 -14.40 1.50
CA THR A 362 67.18 -15.52 1.40
C THR A 362 68.48 -15.05 1.92
N ALA A 363 68.90 -15.63 3.10
CA ALA A 363 70.27 -15.63 3.60
C ALA A 363 71.00 -16.84 3.06
#